data_00cae32cb1d3207b7ee5fd61de94fc6a
#
_entry.id   00cae32cb1d3207b7ee5fd61de94fc6a
#
_cell.length_a   1.000
_cell.length_b   1.000
_cell.length_c   1.000
_cell.angle_alpha   90.00
_cell.angle_beta   90.00
_cell.angle_gamma   90.00
#
_symmetry.space_group_name_H-M   'P 1'
#
loop_
_entity.id
_entity.type
_entity.pdbx_description
1 polymer ?
#
loop_
_entity_poly.entity_id
_entity_poly.type
_entity_poly.pdbx_seq_one_letter_code
_entity_poly.pdbx_strand_id
1 'polypeptide(L)'
;MKQESRDLFFELLKLQSGAQKTLSRHYSDEQWLSALEIANEQAVTGVLAAAMETFEDKSFLPNKPVLLQWIGHGTMIEQTSFKMEEAGNVVVKFFHDNGFPCQILKGSAVARYYPKPYSRSSGDIDIWVNSGRKELYDFARKFDKDGMLYGVNYHHIHFHLIKGVPIEVHIWPSYFCSPLRNKKFHKFCELYKPTMKSSMPSLAFDRVFILSHCYRHMCGDGIGFRQVMDYFYVLKQGLSEEERVEVVKWIRKLGMGRFAEGLMWVLQEVFGMKDNHLIVSPNENEGRFIMNEILLTGNMGHSDERPWGSKRTALSRFLFSLKRDLYMVRHYPHEALWQPFFSLCLYIWRLSKGLLRNRDDN
;
A
#
# COMPACT_ATOMS: atom_id res chain seq x y z
N MET A 1 -13.23 -8.12 19.19
CA MET A 1 -11.85 -8.69 19.13
C MET A 1 -11.29 -8.75 20.54
N LYS A 2 -10.86 -9.94 21.01
CA LYS A 2 -10.30 -10.11 22.37
C LYS A 2 -8.93 -9.43 22.45
N GLN A 3 -8.65 -8.70 23.53
CA GLN A 3 -7.38 -7.97 23.74
C GLN A 3 -6.15 -8.90 23.60
N GLU A 4 -6.22 -10.07 24.18
CA GLU A 4 -5.12 -11.06 24.18
C GLU A 4 -4.71 -11.57 22.78
N SER A 5 -5.66 -11.63 21.83
CA SER A 5 -5.36 -11.99 20.43
C SER A 5 -4.65 -10.85 19.70
N ARG A 6 -4.94 -9.61 20.08
CA ARG A 6 -4.18 -8.42 19.62
C ARG A 6 -2.77 -8.43 20.17
N ASP A 7 -2.57 -8.80 21.44
CA ASP A 7 -1.25 -8.87 22.06
C ASP A 7 -0.35 -9.86 21.29
N LEU A 8 -0.85 -11.06 20.99
CA LEU A 8 -0.11 -12.03 20.17
C LEU A 8 0.21 -11.48 18.77
N PHE A 9 -0.77 -10.84 18.10
CA PHE A 9 -0.55 -10.28 16.79
C PHE A 9 0.56 -9.21 16.80
N PHE A 10 0.60 -8.33 17.80
CA PHE A 10 1.66 -7.31 17.92
C PHE A 10 3.01 -7.92 18.30
N GLU A 11 3.04 -8.97 19.12
CA GLU A 11 4.29 -9.69 19.38
C GLU A 11 4.85 -10.36 18.13
N LEU A 12 3.99 -10.95 17.29
CA LEU A 12 4.39 -11.50 16.00
C LEU A 12 4.95 -10.44 15.04
N LEU A 13 4.39 -9.23 15.03
CA LEU A 13 4.94 -8.10 14.27
C LEU A 13 6.32 -7.69 14.80
N LYS A 14 6.51 -7.64 16.11
CA LYS A 14 7.82 -7.35 16.75
C LYS A 14 8.85 -8.44 16.47
N LEU A 15 8.45 -9.69 16.48
CA LEU A 15 9.31 -10.82 16.08
C LEU A 15 9.76 -10.70 14.64
N GLN A 16 8.81 -10.45 13.74
CA GLN A 16 9.05 -10.33 12.32
C GLN A 16 10.01 -9.16 11.98
N SER A 17 9.90 -8.04 12.70
CA SER A 17 10.79 -6.88 12.54
C SER A 17 12.19 -7.10 13.14
N GLY A 18 12.35 -8.08 14.01
CA GLY A 18 13.56 -8.35 14.79
C GLY A 18 13.66 -7.49 16.06
N ALA A 19 12.59 -6.81 16.47
CA ALA A 19 12.53 -6.04 17.72
C ALA A 19 12.40 -6.94 18.96
N GLN A 20 11.90 -8.16 18.77
CA GLN A 20 11.72 -9.17 19.80
C GLN A 20 12.23 -10.51 19.26
N LYS A 21 12.70 -11.41 20.12
CA LYS A 21 13.22 -12.74 19.72
C LYS A 21 12.32 -13.90 20.08
N THR A 22 11.48 -13.73 21.10
CA THR A 22 10.57 -14.76 21.63
C THR A 22 9.24 -14.14 21.98
N LEU A 23 8.18 -14.93 22.09
CA LEU A 23 6.91 -14.48 22.68
C LEU A 23 7.08 -14.28 24.20
N SER A 24 6.30 -13.35 24.76
CA SER A 24 6.34 -13.05 26.18
C SER A 24 5.71 -14.16 27.04
N ARG A 25 4.82 -14.95 26.47
CA ARG A 25 4.07 -16.03 27.10
C ARG A 25 3.56 -17.05 26.07
N HIS A 26 3.08 -18.19 26.54
CA HIS A 26 2.31 -19.13 25.72
C HIS A 26 0.91 -18.57 25.46
N TYR A 27 0.41 -18.80 24.24
CA TYR A 27 -0.92 -18.41 23.79
C TYR A 27 -1.74 -19.65 23.44
N SER A 28 -3.07 -19.61 23.70
CA SER A 28 -3.95 -20.72 23.33
C SER A 28 -4.16 -20.79 21.81
N ASP A 29 -4.57 -21.96 21.33
CA ASP A 29 -4.89 -22.15 19.90
C ASP A 29 -5.99 -21.20 19.40
N GLU A 30 -6.97 -20.86 20.23
CA GLU A 30 -8.00 -19.86 19.90
C GLU A 30 -7.40 -18.47 19.70
N GLN A 31 -6.39 -18.10 20.52
CA GLN A 31 -5.68 -16.83 20.37
C GLN A 31 -4.85 -16.80 19.08
N TRP A 32 -4.22 -17.91 18.72
CA TRP A 32 -3.48 -18.08 17.48
C TRP A 32 -4.40 -18.01 16.24
N LEU A 33 -5.60 -18.62 16.29
CA LEU A 33 -6.60 -18.52 15.22
C LEU A 33 -7.11 -17.08 15.05
N SER A 34 -7.45 -16.40 16.17
CA SER A 34 -7.86 -15.00 16.12
C SER A 34 -6.73 -14.08 15.62
N ALA A 35 -5.46 -14.36 15.98
CA ALA A 35 -4.32 -13.61 15.43
C ALA A 35 -4.15 -13.84 13.91
N LEU A 36 -4.46 -15.05 13.41
CA LEU A 36 -4.47 -15.36 11.98
C LEU A 36 -5.55 -14.54 11.23
N GLU A 37 -6.74 -14.41 11.80
CA GLU A 37 -7.81 -13.58 11.25
C GLU A 37 -7.36 -12.13 11.13
N ILE A 38 -6.79 -11.56 12.22
CA ILE A 38 -6.24 -10.20 12.21
C ILE A 38 -5.13 -10.05 11.14
N ALA A 39 -4.23 -11.04 11.05
CA ALA A 39 -3.15 -11.03 10.08
C ALA A 39 -3.67 -11.03 8.62
N ASN A 40 -4.76 -11.78 8.35
CA ASN A 40 -5.42 -11.78 7.05
C ASN A 40 -6.07 -10.42 6.75
N GLU A 41 -6.82 -9.84 7.68
CA GLU A 41 -7.42 -8.51 7.55
C GLU A 41 -6.39 -7.41 7.28
N GLN A 42 -5.21 -7.55 7.86
CA GLN A 42 -4.09 -6.62 7.73
C GLN A 42 -3.14 -6.97 6.55
N ALA A 43 -3.41 -8.08 5.85
CA ALA A 43 -2.62 -8.62 4.73
C ALA A 43 -1.13 -8.86 5.06
N VAL A 44 -0.85 -9.31 6.30
CA VAL A 44 0.52 -9.61 6.79
C VAL A 44 0.73 -11.08 7.14
N THR A 45 -0.21 -11.95 6.86
CA THR A 45 -0.19 -13.38 7.21
C THR A 45 1.09 -14.08 6.72
N GLY A 46 1.50 -13.86 5.47
CA GLY A 46 2.69 -14.52 4.94
C GLY A 46 3.96 -14.12 5.67
N VAL A 47 4.13 -12.84 6.00
CA VAL A 47 5.31 -12.37 6.73
C VAL A 47 5.33 -12.83 8.18
N LEU A 48 4.15 -12.96 8.83
CA LEU A 48 4.07 -13.49 10.20
C LEU A 48 4.27 -15.00 10.22
N ALA A 49 3.75 -15.75 9.25
CA ALA A 49 4.03 -17.18 9.09
C ALA A 49 5.53 -17.42 8.89
N ALA A 50 6.19 -16.61 8.07
CA ALA A 50 7.64 -16.69 7.88
C ALA A 50 8.44 -16.38 9.15
N ALA A 51 7.93 -15.48 10.02
CA ALA A 51 8.54 -15.21 11.33
C ALA A 51 8.45 -16.42 12.27
N MET A 52 7.37 -17.20 12.22
CA MET A 52 7.22 -18.39 13.06
C MET A 52 8.30 -19.46 12.79
N GLU A 53 8.88 -19.48 11.61
CA GLU A 53 10.00 -20.39 11.29
C GLU A 53 11.26 -20.05 12.10
N THR A 54 11.43 -18.79 12.51
CA THR A 54 12.59 -18.28 13.24
C THR A 54 12.54 -18.56 14.75
N PHE A 55 11.44 -19.12 15.28
CA PHE A 55 11.36 -19.46 16.70
C PHE A 55 12.43 -20.50 17.08
N GLU A 56 13.31 -20.16 18.01
CA GLU A 56 14.29 -21.07 18.57
C GLU A 56 13.59 -22.12 19.43
N ASP A 57 12.69 -21.68 20.32
CA ASP A 57 11.87 -22.57 21.16
C ASP A 57 10.50 -22.82 20.49
N LYS A 58 10.36 -24.04 19.98
CA LYS A 58 9.12 -24.47 19.29
C LYS A 58 7.94 -24.71 20.25
N SER A 59 8.17 -24.71 21.58
CA SER A 59 7.09 -24.84 22.56
C SER A 59 6.11 -23.65 22.56
N PHE A 60 6.55 -22.49 22.07
CA PHE A 60 5.70 -21.30 21.91
C PHE A 60 4.73 -21.39 20.72
N LEU A 61 4.95 -22.32 19.77
CA LEU A 61 4.07 -22.48 18.61
C LEU A 61 2.72 -23.10 19.03
N PRO A 62 1.63 -22.84 18.29
CA PRO A 62 0.35 -23.48 18.52
C PRO A 62 0.41 -24.98 18.24
N ASN A 63 -0.67 -25.71 18.55
CA ASN A 63 -0.80 -27.09 18.19
C ASN A 63 -0.66 -27.32 16.67
N LYS A 64 -0.37 -28.55 16.27
CA LYS A 64 -0.11 -28.91 14.88
C LYS A 64 -1.25 -28.51 13.89
N PRO A 65 -2.54 -28.71 14.17
CA PRO A 65 -3.62 -28.26 13.29
C PRO A 65 -3.64 -26.76 13.03
N VAL A 66 -3.43 -25.92 14.05
CA VAL A 66 -3.40 -24.47 13.92
C VAL A 66 -2.11 -24.01 13.21
N LEU A 67 -0.98 -24.62 13.57
CA LEU A 67 0.30 -24.36 12.89
C LEU A 67 0.21 -24.65 11.38
N LEU A 68 -0.43 -25.75 10.99
CA LEU A 68 -0.63 -26.09 9.58
C LEU A 68 -1.50 -25.07 8.82
N GLN A 69 -2.47 -24.44 9.49
CA GLN A 69 -3.24 -23.34 8.85
C GLN A 69 -2.33 -22.14 8.57
N TRP A 70 -1.52 -21.69 9.53
CA TRP A 70 -0.57 -20.61 9.32
C TRP A 70 0.41 -20.90 8.18
N ILE A 71 1.01 -22.10 8.18
CA ILE A 71 1.93 -22.53 7.12
C ILE A 71 1.23 -22.58 5.77
N GLY A 72 0.01 -23.13 5.71
CA GLY A 72 -0.77 -23.23 4.49
C GLY A 72 -1.06 -21.85 3.88
N HIS A 73 -1.51 -20.88 4.69
CA HIS A 73 -1.71 -19.50 4.25
C HIS A 73 -0.39 -18.86 3.79
N GLY A 74 0.69 -19.02 4.55
CA GLY A 74 2.02 -18.52 4.18
C GLY A 74 2.48 -19.04 2.83
N THR A 75 2.41 -20.35 2.63
CA THR A 75 2.80 -21.02 1.37
C THR A 75 1.96 -20.54 0.17
N MET A 76 0.65 -20.37 0.34
CA MET A 76 -0.20 -19.83 -0.72
C MET A 76 0.20 -18.41 -1.10
N ILE A 77 0.52 -17.57 -0.10
CA ILE A 77 0.99 -16.19 -0.32
C ILE A 77 2.33 -16.20 -1.06
N GLU A 78 3.27 -17.02 -0.66
CA GLU A 78 4.58 -17.14 -1.32
C GLU A 78 4.46 -17.56 -2.78
N GLN A 79 3.65 -18.58 -3.07
CA GLN A 79 3.40 -19.05 -4.44
C GLN A 79 2.74 -17.97 -5.29
N THR A 80 1.76 -17.24 -4.72
CA THR A 80 1.10 -16.15 -5.41
C THR A 80 2.05 -14.99 -5.68
N SER A 81 2.85 -14.60 -4.70
CA SER A 81 3.82 -13.51 -4.83
C SER A 81 4.91 -13.81 -5.85
N PHE A 82 5.39 -15.06 -5.90
CA PHE A 82 6.32 -15.52 -6.93
C PHE A 82 5.71 -15.40 -8.34
N LYS A 83 4.49 -15.91 -8.55
CA LYS A 83 3.78 -15.80 -9.83
C LYS A 83 3.54 -14.34 -10.23
N MET A 84 3.23 -13.46 -9.28
CA MET A 84 3.04 -12.04 -9.53
C MET A 84 4.33 -11.35 -9.95
N GLU A 85 5.47 -11.73 -9.38
CA GLU A 85 6.79 -11.22 -9.80
C GLU A 85 7.14 -11.66 -11.21
N GLU A 86 6.95 -12.95 -11.55
CA GLU A 86 7.15 -13.44 -12.92
C GLU A 86 6.26 -12.70 -13.92
N ALA A 87 4.98 -12.54 -13.59
CA ALA A 87 4.04 -11.77 -14.42
C ALA A 87 4.50 -10.29 -14.56
N GLY A 88 4.98 -9.67 -13.49
CA GLY A 88 5.54 -8.31 -13.52
C GLY A 88 6.71 -8.18 -14.47
N ASN A 89 7.62 -9.15 -14.48
CA ASN A 89 8.76 -9.18 -15.39
C ASN A 89 8.31 -9.32 -16.86
N VAL A 90 7.28 -10.13 -17.13
CA VAL A 90 6.68 -10.23 -18.48
C VAL A 90 6.08 -8.89 -18.91
N VAL A 91 5.36 -8.21 -18.01
CA VAL A 91 4.75 -6.89 -18.31
C VAL A 91 5.82 -5.84 -18.58
N VAL A 92 6.88 -5.78 -17.76
CA VAL A 92 8.01 -4.84 -17.98
C VAL A 92 8.66 -5.10 -19.34
N LYS A 93 8.96 -6.37 -19.65
CA LYS A 93 9.52 -6.74 -20.94
C LYS A 93 8.61 -6.31 -22.09
N PHE A 94 7.30 -6.56 -21.99
CA PHE A 94 6.33 -6.16 -22.99
C PHE A 94 6.37 -4.65 -23.27
N PHE A 95 6.38 -3.80 -22.25
CA PHE A 95 6.45 -2.34 -22.44
C PHE A 95 7.80 -1.91 -23.01
N HIS A 96 8.91 -2.47 -22.53
CA HIS A 96 10.25 -2.17 -23.06
C HIS A 96 10.40 -2.57 -24.52
N ASP A 97 9.93 -3.77 -24.92
CA ASP A 97 9.96 -4.24 -26.32
C ASP A 97 9.15 -3.33 -27.26
N ASN A 98 8.15 -2.61 -26.73
CA ASN A 98 7.35 -1.63 -27.45
C ASN A 98 7.86 -0.18 -27.32
N GLY A 99 9.06 0.01 -26.77
CA GLY A 99 9.72 1.33 -26.67
C GLY A 99 9.25 2.19 -25.49
N PHE A 100 8.50 1.64 -24.54
CA PHE A 100 8.02 2.37 -23.36
C PHE A 100 8.90 2.09 -22.13
N PRO A 101 9.69 3.08 -21.66
CA PRO A 101 10.37 2.96 -20.37
C PRO A 101 9.36 2.78 -19.24
N CYS A 102 9.53 1.77 -18.40
CA CYS A 102 8.60 1.50 -17.30
C CYS A 102 9.30 0.89 -16.09
N GLN A 103 8.62 0.95 -14.93
CA GLN A 103 9.07 0.38 -13.66
C GLN A 103 7.88 -0.17 -12.87
N ILE A 104 8.11 -1.26 -12.11
CA ILE A 104 7.15 -1.76 -11.14
C ILE A 104 7.18 -0.85 -9.92
N LEU A 105 6.03 -0.30 -9.48
CA LEU A 105 5.95 0.69 -8.39
C LEU A 105 5.91 0.10 -6.99
N LYS A 106 5.14 -0.95 -6.82
CA LYS A 106 4.82 -1.60 -5.53
C LYS A 106 5.02 -3.11 -5.67
N GLY A 107 4.32 -3.90 -4.88
CA GLY A 107 4.40 -5.36 -5.02
C GLY A 107 5.83 -5.87 -4.88
N SER A 108 6.35 -6.53 -5.91
CA SER A 108 7.71 -7.08 -5.95
C SER A 108 8.80 -6.01 -5.82
N ALA A 109 8.55 -4.77 -6.31
CA ALA A 109 9.51 -3.69 -6.17
C ALA A 109 9.80 -3.32 -4.70
N VAL A 110 8.80 -3.40 -3.83
CA VAL A 110 8.98 -3.15 -2.38
C VAL A 110 9.35 -4.43 -1.65
N ALA A 111 8.83 -5.58 -2.08
CA ALA A 111 9.14 -6.88 -1.50
C ALA A 111 10.65 -7.17 -1.46
N ARG A 112 11.43 -6.65 -2.41
CA ARG A 112 12.89 -6.78 -2.43
C ARG A 112 13.60 -6.28 -1.15
N TYR A 113 12.95 -5.43 -0.37
CA TYR A 113 13.50 -4.93 0.90
C TYR A 113 13.20 -5.84 2.09
N TYR A 114 12.31 -6.82 1.93
CA TYR A 114 11.96 -7.79 2.96
C TYR A 114 13.00 -8.90 3.07
N PRO A 115 13.23 -9.46 4.28
CA PRO A 115 14.12 -10.61 4.45
C PRO A 115 13.70 -11.85 3.63
N LYS A 116 12.37 -12.06 3.48
CA LYS A 116 11.76 -13.07 2.64
C LYS A 116 10.78 -12.39 1.67
N PRO A 117 11.22 -12.00 0.47
CA PRO A 117 10.42 -11.18 -0.46
C PRO A 117 9.04 -11.77 -0.78
N TYR A 118 8.96 -13.08 -1.00
CA TYR A 118 7.71 -13.74 -1.37
C TYR A 118 6.71 -13.89 -0.23
N SER A 119 7.12 -13.71 1.03
CA SER A 119 6.19 -13.71 2.16
C SER A 119 5.29 -12.47 2.20
N ARG A 120 5.64 -11.40 1.48
CA ARG A 120 4.82 -10.21 1.33
C ARG A 120 3.65 -10.46 0.37
N SER A 121 2.41 -10.29 0.86
CA SER A 121 1.21 -10.45 0.03
C SER A 121 1.19 -9.48 -1.14
N SER A 122 1.04 -10.00 -2.36
CA SER A 122 0.87 -9.24 -3.61
C SER A 122 -0.57 -9.33 -4.07
N GLY A 123 -1.13 -8.24 -4.62
CA GLY A 123 -2.50 -8.19 -5.13
C GLY A 123 -2.55 -7.89 -6.62
N ASP A 124 -1.95 -6.80 -7.04
CA ASP A 124 -1.94 -6.27 -8.40
C ASP A 124 -0.50 -5.93 -8.84
N ILE A 125 -0.33 -5.72 -10.13
CA ILE A 125 0.92 -5.24 -10.72
C ILE A 125 0.71 -3.79 -11.11
N ASP A 126 1.38 -2.89 -10.37
CA ASP A 126 1.42 -1.47 -10.69
C ASP A 126 2.65 -1.17 -11.55
N ILE A 127 2.45 -0.78 -12.80
CA ILE A 127 3.52 -0.40 -13.72
C ILE A 127 3.47 1.11 -13.98
N TRP A 128 4.53 1.82 -13.66
CA TRP A 128 4.69 3.22 -14.04
C TRP A 128 5.38 3.32 -15.40
N VAL A 129 4.68 3.87 -16.37
CA VAL A 129 5.16 4.04 -17.75
C VAL A 129 5.52 5.51 -17.98
N ASN A 130 6.73 5.76 -18.47
CA ASN A 130 7.14 7.09 -18.90
C ASN A 130 6.63 7.38 -20.31
N SER A 131 5.38 7.83 -20.39
CA SER A 131 4.70 8.16 -21.64
C SER A 131 3.67 9.27 -21.44
N GLY A 132 3.29 9.92 -22.52
CA GLY A 132 2.14 10.81 -22.55
C GLY A 132 0.82 10.05 -22.44
N ARG A 133 -0.20 10.64 -21.78
CA ARG A 133 -1.52 10.01 -21.59
C ARG A 133 -2.13 9.53 -22.92
N LYS A 134 -2.11 10.38 -23.94
CA LYS A 134 -2.68 10.05 -25.26
C LYS A 134 -1.95 8.86 -25.90
N GLU A 135 -0.65 8.90 -25.89
CA GLU A 135 0.21 7.86 -26.46
C GLU A 135 -0.03 6.51 -25.78
N LEU A 136 -0.08 6.48 -24.43
CA LEU A 136 -0.36 5.27 -23.69
C LEU A 136 -1.75 4.72 -23.95
N TYR A 137 -2.77 5.59 -24.08
CA TYR A 137 -4.13 5.17 -24.40
C TYR A 137 -4.24 4.62 -25.82
N ASP A 138 -3.61 5.27 -26.80
CA ASP A 138 -3.61 4.81 -28.19
C ASP A 138 -2.86 3.48 -28.33
N PHE A 139 -1.80 3.28 -27.54
CA PHE A 139 -1.10 2.01 -27.43
C PHE A 139 -1.99 0.93 -26.80
N ALA A 140 -2.57 1.19 -25.63
CA ALA A 140 -3.39 0.22 -24.89
C ALA A 140 -4.60 -0.27 -25.75
N ARG A 141 -5.22 0.63 -26.51
CA ARG A 141 -6.35 0.28 -27.42
C ARG A 141 -5.99 -0.73 -28.50
N LYS A 142 -4.73 -0.83 -28.92
CA LYS A 142 -4.31 -1.83 -29.94
C LYS A 142 -4.38 -3.25 -29.40
N PHE A 143 -4.30 -3.43 -28.09
CA PHE A 143 -4.35 -4.72 -27.41
C PHE A 143 -5.69 -5.01 -26.73
N ASP A 144 -6.58 -4.01 -26.74
CA ASP A 144 -7.93 -4.09 -26.17
C ASP A 144 -8.91 -4.69 -27.22
N LYS A 145 -8.89 -6.03 -27.33
CA LYS A 145 -9.72 -6.76 -28.30
C LYS A 145 -11.22 -6.64 -28.06
N ASP A 146 -11.62 -6.28 -26.85
CA ASP A 146 -13.02 -6.27 -26.41
C ASP A 146 -13.58 -4.84 -26.19
N GLY A 147 -12.85 -3.81 -26.61
CA GLY A 147 -13.25 -2.41 -26.45
C GLY A 147 -13.26 -1.95 -24.99
N MET A 148 -12.48 -2.61 -24.14
CA MET A 148 -12.56 -2.52 -22.71
C MET A 148 -11.34 -1.83 -22.09
N LEU A 149 -11.12 -0.55 -22.37
CA LEU A 149 -10.35 0.29 -21.47
C LEU A 149 -11.18 0.49 -20.19
N TYR A 150 -11.35 -0.59 -19.40
CA TYR A 150 -12.04 -0.53 -18.13
C TYR A 150 -11.24 0.32 -17.14
N GLY A 151 -11.96 1.06 -16.30
CA GLY A 151 -11.40 1.67 -15.11
C GLY A 151 -10.33 2.73 -15.38
N VAL A 152 -10.51 3.57 -16.41
CA VAL A 152 -9.63 4.73 -16.61
C VAL A 152 -9.76 5.68 -15.42
N ASN A 153 -8.68 5.78 -14.66
CA ASN A 153 -8.54 6.70 -13.55
C ASN A 153 -7.68 7.92 -13.92
N TYR A 154 -7.61 8.88 -13.02
CA TYR A 154 -6.77 10.06 -13.21
C TYR A 154 -5.30 9.71 -13.50
N HIS A 155 -4.76 8.70 -12.85
CA HIS A 155 -3.32 8.37 -12.86
C HIS A 155 -2.99 7.01 -13.46
N HIS A 156 -3.96 6.10 -13.63
CA HIS A 156 -3.74 4.77 -14.21
C HIS A 156 -4.88 4.32 -15.13
N ILE A 157 -4.62 3.25 -15.89
CA ILE A 157 -5.57 2.45 -16.64
C ILE A 157 -5.42 0.98 -16.25
N HIS A 158 -6.52 0.23 -16.25
CA HIS A 158 -6.42 -1.23 -16.15
C HIS A 158 -6.00 -1.82 -17.50
N PHE A 159 -5.15 -2.82 -17.46
CA PHE A 159 -4.59 -3.43 -18.68
C PHE A 159 -4.64 -4.95 -18.59
N HIS A 160 -5.23 -5.59 -19.59
CA HIS A 160 -5.46 -7.04 -19.63
C HIS A 160 -4.44 -7.75 -20.52
N LEU A 161 -3.18 -7.80 -20.13
CA LEU A 161 -2.12 -8.50 -20.85
C LEU A 161 -2.06 -9.98 -20.50
N ILE A 162 -2.25 -10.31 -19.23
CA ILE A 162 -2.14 -11.68 -18.70
C ILE A 162 -3.47 -12.06 -18.06
N LYS A 163 -4.07 -13.18 -18.51
CA LYS A 163 -5.35 -13.66 -17.97
C LYS A 163 -5.27 -13.91 -16.46
N GLY A 164 -6.19 -13.32 -15.70
CA GLY A 164 -6.29 -13.50 -14.25
C GLY A 164 -5.27 -12.71 -13.43
N VAL A 165 -4.45 -11.86 -14.05
CA VAL A 165 -3.49 -10.98 -13.39
C VAL A 165 -3.98 -9.53 -13.49
N PRO A 166 -4.35 -8.87 -12.37
CA PRO A 166 -4.70 -7.46 -12.38
C PRO A 166 -3.45 -6.60 -12.65
N ILE A 167 -3.50 -5.76 -13.68
CA ILE A 167 -2.40 -4.87 -14.06
C ILE A 167 -2.94 -3.45 -14.11
N GLU A 168 -2.33 -2.55 -13.35
CA GLU A 168 -2.57 -1.11 -13.39
C GLU A 168 -1.39 -0.40 -14.04
N VAL A 169 -1.63 0.23 -15.19
CA VAL A 169 -0.61 0.98 -15.92
C VAL A 169 -0.72 2.45 -15.55
N HIS A 170 0.25 2.94 -14.83
CA HIS A 170 0.29 4.28 -14.26
C HIS A 170 1.00 5.26 -15.20
N ILE A 171 0.35 6.39 -15.48
CA ILE A 171 0.95 7.58 -16.11
C ILE A 171 1.68 8.41 -15.05
N TRP A 172 1.11 8.45 -13.85
CA TRP A 172 1.69 9.01 -12.64
C TRP A 172 1.63 7.99 -11.53
N PRO A 173 2.67 7.82 -10.73
CA PRO A 173 2.72 6.77 -9.68
C PRO A 173 1.58 6.87 -8.67
N SER A 174 1.14 8.09 -8.37
CA SER A 174 0.03 8.41 -7.48
C SER A 174 -0.46 9.82 -7.76
N TYR A 175 -1.29 10.38 -6.87
CA TYR A 175 -1.77 11.75 -6.95
C TYR A 175 -2.10 12.32 -5.57
N PHE A 176 -2.27 13.65 -5.51
CA PHE A 176 -2.87 14.37 -4.40
C PHE A 176 -4.15 15.05 -4.87
N CYS A 177 -5.18 15.11 -4.03
CA CYS A 177 -6.43 15.78 -4.36
C CYS A 177 -6.25 17.30 -4.47
N SER A 178 -5.36 17.86 -3.64
CA SER A 178 -4.96 19.28 -3.74
C SER A 178 -4.17 19.55 -5.03
N PRO A 179 -4.64 20.43 -5.94
CA PRO A 179 -3.96 20.71 -7.21
C PRO A 179 -2.53 21.22 -7.03
N LEU A 180 -2.29 22.06 -6.01
CA LEU A 180 -0.95 22.58 -5.74
C LEU A 180 0.01 21.47 -5.27
N ARG A 181 -0.43 20.56 -4.41
CA ARG A 181 0.37 19.44 -3.95
C ARG A 181 0.57 18.41 -5.05
N ASN A 182 -0.46 18.16 -5.84
CA ASN A 182 -0.35 17.29 -7.00
C ASN A 182 0.69 17.80 -8.01
N LYS A 183 0.70 19.10 -8.30
CA LYS A 183 1.76 19.71 -9.14
C LYS A 183 3.16 19.54 -8.55
N LYS A 184 3.30 19.64 -7.21
CA LYS A 184 4.59 19.40 -6.54
C LYS A 184 4.98 17.93 -6.60
N PHE A 185 4.02 17.02 -6.45
CA PHE A 185 4.24 15.58 -6.57
C PHE A 185 4.68 15.18 -7.99
N HIS A 186 4.04 15.73 -9.02
CA HIS A 186 4.51 15.54 -10.40
C HIS A 186 5.96 16.01 -10.59
N LYS A 187 6.33 17.18 -10.03
CA LYS A 187 7.73 17.65 -10.06
C LYS A 187 8.70 16.68 -9.35
N PHE A 188 8.27 16.06 -8.27
CA PHE A 188 9.04 14.99 -7.63
C PHE A 188 9.19 13.78 -8.56
N CYS A 189 8.10 13.33 -9.16
CA CYS A 189 8.10 12.18 -10.09
C CYS A 189 9.01 12.44 -11.32
N GLU A 190 9.04 13.66 -11.84
CA GLU A 190 9.92 14.02 -12.97
C GLU A 190 11.40 13.72 -12.70
N LEU A 191 11.85 13.81 -11.43
CA LEU A 191 13.25 13.53 -11.05
C LEU A 191 13.59 12.03 -11.14
N TYR A 192 12.56 11.16 -11.14
CA TYR A 192 12.73 9.70 -11.03
C TYR A 192 11.99 8.94 -12.14
N LYS A 193 11.69 9.59 -13.27
CA LYS A 193 10.99 8.94 -14.39
C LYS A 193 11.64 7.64 -14.81
N PRO A 194 10.83 6.62 -15.13
CA PRO A 194 11.33 5.36 -15.65
C PRO A 194 12.24 5.54 -16.87
N THR A 195 13.28 4.74 -16.92
CA THR A 195 14.20 4.62 -18.07
C THR A 195 14.23 3.17 -18.54
N MET A 196 14.76 2.93 -19.74
CA MET A 196 14.96 1.58 -20.26
C MET A 196 16.00 0.75 -19.49
N LYS A 197 16.74 1.39 -18.55
CA LYS A 197 17.84 0.75 -17.82
C LYS A 197 17.44 0.07 -16.52
N SER A 198 16.26 0.35 -15.98
CA SER A 198 15.83 -0.19 -14.69
C SER A 198 14.34 -0.51 -14.71
N SER A 199 14.00 -1.69 -14.21
CA SER A 199 12.61 -2.14 -14.03
C SER A 199 12.02 -1.79 -12.66
N MET A 200 12.82 -1.24 -11.76
CA MET A 200 12.41 -0.90 -10.39
C MET A 200 12.85 0.52 -10.01
N PRO A 201 12.07 1.23 -9.17
CA PRO A 201 12.40 2.56 -8.68
C PRO A 201 13.66 2.55 -7.80
N SER A 202 14.27 3.72 -7.64
CA SER A 202 15.35 3.91 -6.67
C SER A 202 14.83 3.97 -5.25
N LEU A 203 15.67 3.64 -4.27
CA LEU A 203 15.34 3.76 -2.85
C LEU A 203 14.98 5.22 -2.46
N ALA A 204 15.65 6.20 -3.07
CA ALA A 204 15.34 7.61 -2.85
C ALA A 204 13.92 7.99 -3.28
N PHE A 205 13.44 7.42 -4.39
CA PHE A 205 12.04 7.56 -4.81
C PHE A 205 11.09 6.85 -3.83
N ASP A 206 11.38 5.60 -3.48
CA ASP A 206 10.53 4.77 -2.62
C ASP A 206 10.29 5.39 -1.24
N ARG A 207 11.29 6.09 -0.66
CA ARG A 207 11.17 6.78 0.64
C ARG A 207 10.08 7.86 0.67
N VAL A 208 9.83 8.52 -0.45
CA VAL A 208 8.76 9.54 -0.56
C VAL A 208 7.49 8.95 -1.13
N PHE A 209 7.61 8.09 -2.15
CA PHE A 209 6.47 7.50 -2.84
C PHE A 209 5.65 6.58 -1.93
N ILE A 210 6.27 5.64 -1.21
CA ILE A 210 5.55 4.70 -0.33
C ILE A 210 4.86 5.46 0.81
N LEU A 211 5.50 6.49 1.38
CA LEU A 211 4.85 7.37 2.35
C LEU A 211 3.63 8.09 1.76
N SER A 212 3.77 8.64 0.54
CA SER A 212 2.66 9.32 -0.14
C SER A 212 1.50 8.37 -0.46
N HIS A 213 1.82 7.12 -0.79
CA HIS A 213 0.85 6.07 -1.01
C HIS A 213 0.08 5.71 0.28
N CYS A 214 0.79 5.50 1.40
CA CYS A 214 0.18 5.32 2.72
C CYS A 214 -0.71 6.49 3.10
N TYR A 215 -0.22 7.73 2.93
CA TYR A 215 -0.97 8.94 3.23
C TYR A 215 -2.28 9.05 2.44
N ARG A 216 -2.22 8.78 1.13
CA ARG A 216 -3.39 8.83 0.27
C ARG A 216 -4.45 7.79 0.67
N HIS A 217 -4.02 6.55 0.95
CA HIS A 217 -4.94 5.51 1.41
C HIS A 217 -5.49 5.81 2.81
N MET A 218 -4.68 6.34 3.71
CA MET A 218 -5.15 6.79 5.03
C MET A 218 -6.26 7.83 4.92
N CYS A 219 -6.13 8.80 4.03
CA CYS A 219 -7.18 9.80 3.78
C CYS A 219 -8.41 9.21 3.06
N GLY A 220 -8.21 8.24 2.16
CA GLY A 220 -9.26 7.61 1.35
C GLY A 220 -9.92 6.40 2.01
N ASP A 221 -9.54 5.21 1.60
CA ASP A 221 -10.18 3.96 2.01
C ASP A 221 -9.69 3.39 3.34
N GLY A 222 -8.48 3.74 3.77
CA GLY A 222 -7.78 3.20 4.93
C GLY A 222 -6.52 2.44 4.56
N ILE A 223 -5.64 2.21 5.53
CA ILE A 223 -4.41 1.43 5.37
C ILE A 223 -4.36 0.27 6.37
N GLY A 224 -3.64 -0.80 6.01
CA GLY A 224 -3.34 -1.90 6.92
C GLY A 224 -1.84 -1.95 7.27
N PHE A 225 -1.49 -2.89 8.15
CA PHE A 225 -0.09 -3.08 8.55
C PHE A 225 0.81 -3.49 7.38
N ARG A 226 0.28 -4.05 6.29
CA ARG A 226 1.08 -4.34 5.09
C ARG A 226 1.74 -3.08 4.54
N GLN A 227 0.98 -1.98 4.36
CA GLN A 227 1.53 -0.73 3.84
C GLN A 227 2.51 -0.07 4.82
N VAL A 228 2.23 -0.18 6.11
CA VAL A 228 3.13 0.33 7.17
C VAL A 228 4.43 -0.46 7.20
N MET A 229 4.36 -1.78 7.05
CA MET A 229 5.53 -2.67 6.99
C MET A 229 6.35 -2.44 5.72
N ASP A 230 5.72 -2.14 4.59
CA ASP A 230 6.41 -1.72 3.37
C ASP A 230 7.32 -0.51 3.67
N TYR A 231 6.77 0.50 4.36
CA TYR A 231 7.54 1.68 4.71
C TYR A 231 8.62 1.41 5.77
N PHE A 232 8.34 0.52 6.73
CA PHE A 232 9.34 0.05 7.69
C PHE A 232 10.57 -0.52 6.98
N TYR A 233 10.39 -1.41 6.00
CA TYR A 233 11.52 -2.01 5.29
C TYR A 233 12.23 -1.07 4.36
N VAL A 234 11.54 -0.11 3.76
CA VAL A 234 12.15 0.98 2.98
C VAL A 234 13.08 1.81 3.86
N LEU A 235 12.65 2.19 5.08
CA LEU A 235 13.47 2.99 6.00
C LEU A 235 14.61 2.18 6.63
N LYS A 236 14.41 0.88 6.84
CA LYS A 236 15.43 -0.03 7.38
C LYS A 236 16.66 -0.16 6.48
N GLN A 237 16.56 0.23 5.19
CA GLN A 237 17.73 0.33 4.30
C GLN A 237 18.72 1.42 4.69
N GLY A 238 18.40 2.25 5.69
CA GLY A 238 19.23 3.36 6.16
C GLY A 238 19.05 4.64 5.34
N LEU A 239 19.53 5.74 5.88
CA LEU A 239 19.56 7.07 5.24
C LEU A 239 20.85 7.79 5.64
N SER A 240 21.52 8.46 4.68
CA SER A 240 22.50 9.50 5.02
C SER A 240 21.77 10.78 5.50
N GLU A 241 22.48 11.70 6.13
CA GLU A 241 21.88 12.96 6.56
C GLU A 241 21.44 13.82 5.36
N GLU A 242 22.16 13.79 4.25
CA GLU A 242 21.79 14.49 3.02
C GLU A 242 20.50 13.92 2.43
N GLU A 243 20.38 12.59 2.39
CA GLU A 243 19.17 11.92 1.94
C GLU A 243 17.98 12.23 2.86
N ARG A 244 18.20 12.26 4.18
CA ARG A 244 17.19 12.64 5.18
C ARG A 244 16.65 14.04 4.92
N VAL A 245 17.55 15.01 4.74
CA VAL A 245 17.19 16.41 4.45
C VAL A 245 16.33 16.50 3.19
N GLU A 246 16.70 15.79 2.11
CA GLU A 246 15.93 15.83 0.87
C GLU A 246 14.57 15.15 1.01
N VAL A 247 14.47 14.01 1.71
CA VAL A 247 13.19 13.32 1.99
C VAL A 247 12.29 14.22 2.83
N VAL A 248 12.80 14.84 3.91
CA VAL A 248 12.03 15.74 4.77
C VAL A 248 11.53 16.96 4.00
N LYS A 249 12.35 17.53 3.11
CA LYS A 249 11.99 18.63 2.22
C LYS A 249 10.77 18.26 1.35
N TRP A 250 10.77 17.07 0.73
CA TRP A 250 9.62 16.61 -0.06
C TRP A 250 8.39 16.32 0.80
N ILE A 251 8.54 15.69 1.96
CA ILE A 251 7.46 15.46 2.91
C ILE A 251 6.76 16.78 3.27
N ARG A 252 7.54 17.82 3.60
CA ARG A 252 7.01 19.16 3.90
C ARG A 252 6.33 19.81 2.69
N LYS A 253 6.96 19.76 1.50
CA LYS A 253 6.40 20.31 0.26
C LYS A 253 5.07 19.66 -0.13
N LEU A 254 4.92 18.37 0.13
CA LEU A 254 3.72 17.60 -0.14
C LEU A 254 2.69 17.67 1.00
N GLY A 255 3.07 18.28 2.14
CA GLY A 255 2.21 18.49 3.29
C GLY A 255 1.87 17.22 4.06
N MET A 256 2.79 16.27 4.07
CA MET A 256 2.65 15.00 4.77
C MET A 256 3.34 15.01 6.16
N GLY A 257 3.84 16.15 6.65
CA GLY A 257 4.65 16.22 7.87
C GLY A 257 3.98 15.56 9.07
N ARG A 258 2.75 16.00 9.40
CA ARG A 258 1.97 15.45 10.51
C ARG A 258 1.73 13.94 10.40
N PHE A 259 1.39 13.45 9.19
CA PHE A 259 1.24 12.02 8.94
C PHE A 259 2.56 11.26 9.13
N ALA A 260 3.67 11.81 8.61
CA ALA A 260 5.00 11.21 8.78
C ALA A 260 5.38 11.10 10.26
N GLU A 261 5.18 12.16 11.05
CA GLU A 261 5.45 12.17 12.50
C GLU A 261 4.65 11.09 13.24
N GLY A 262 3.35 10.95 12.93
CA GLY A 262 2.52 9.90 13.49
C GLY A 262 2.93 8.51 13.05
N LEU A 263 3.26 8.34 11.76
CA LEU A 263 3.71 7.04 11.23
C LEU A 263 5.06 6.62 11.84
N MET A 264 5.99 7.56 12.11
CA MET A 264 7.24 7.25 12.82
C MET A 264 6.97 6.67 14.20
N TRP A 265 5.99 7.22 14.94
CA TRP A 265 5.58 6.65 16.22
C TRP A 265 5.02 5.22 16.07
N VAL A 266 4.19 4.96 15.07
CA VAL A 266 3.67 3.61 14.78
C VAL A 266 4.81 2.64 14.47
N LEU A 267 5.81 3.06 13.69
CA LEU A 267 6.97 2.24 13.36
C LEU A 267 7.82 1.90 14.58
N GLN A 268 7.98 2.83 15.52
CA GLN A 268 8.68 2.55 16.78
C GLN A 268 7.88 1.60 17.68
N GLU A 269 6.59 1.89 17.90
CA GLU A 269 5.77 1.14 18.84
C GLU A 269 5.50 -0.30 18.37
N VAL A 270 5.19 -0.47 17.09
CA VAL A 270 4.80 -1.77 16.52
C VAL A 270 5.98 -2.60 16.08
N PHE A 271 6.98 -1.97 15.44
CA PHE A 271 8.09 -2.69 14.81
C PHE A 271 9.44 -2.46 15.51
N GLY A 272 9.47 -1.66 16.58
CA GLY A 272 10.70 -1.34 17.30
C GLY A 272 11.75 -0.63 16.43
N MET A 273 11.31 0.24 15.51
CA MET A 273 12.24 0.97 14.64
C MET A 273 13.16 1.86 15.47
N LYS A 274 14.46 1.76 15.22
CA LYS A 274 15.47 2.55 15.92
C LYS A 274 15.48 4.00 15.44
N ASP A 275 15.84 4.93 16.32
CA ASP A 275 15.84 6.38 16.06
C ASP A 275 16.66 6.79 14.83
N ASN A 276 17.77 6.11 14.59
CA ASN A 276 18.63 6.40 13.43
C ASN A 276 17.98 6.12 12.07
N HIS A 277 16.88 5.35 12.02
CA HIS A 277 16.10 5.10 10.80
C HIS A 277 14.90 6.05 10.65
N LEU A 278 14.54 6.79 11.69
CA LEU A 278 13.43 7.73 11.62
C LEU A 278 13.79 8.94 10.76
N ILE A 279 12.85 9.40 9.96
CA ILE A 279 13.04 10.57 9.09
C ILE A 279 12.60 11.89 9.73
N VAL A 280 11.67 11.83 10.66
CA VAL A 280 11.19 12.95 11.50
C VAL A 280 10.94 12.45 12.90
N SER A 281 10.87 13.37 13.87
CA SER A 281 10.54 13.04 15.25
C SER A 281 9.14 12.45 15.37
N PRO A 282 8.94 11.38 16.15
CA PRO A 282 7.64 10.76 16.35
C PRO A 282 6.66 11.67 17.08
N ASN A 283 5.37 11.56 16.71
CA ASN A 283 4.27 12.21 17.41
C ASN A 283 3.28 11.17 17.91
N GLU A 284 3.23 10.95 19.23
CA GLU A 284 2.39 9.92 19.85
C GLU A 284 0.90 10.14 19.60
N ASN A 285 0.39 11.37 19.74
CA ASN A 285 -1.04 11.66 19.58
C ASN A 285 -1.52 11.32 18.17
N GLU A 286 -0.77 11.74 17.16
CA GLU A 286 -1.06 11.41 15.76
C GLU A 286 -0.83 9.92 15.47
N GLY A 287 0.20 9.32 16.07
CA GLY A 287 0.49 7.89 15.94
C GLY A 287 -0.63 7.02 16.50
N ARG A 288 -1.19 7.37 17.66
CA ARG A 288 -2.36 6.68 18.21
C ARG A 288 -3.59 6.79 17.33
N PHE A 289 -3.80 7.96 16.70
CA PHE A 289 -4.86 8.12 15.72
C PHE A 289 -4.65 7.21 14.51
N ILE A 290 -3.45 7.19 13.91
CA ILE A 290 -3.10 6.32 12.77
C ILE A 290 -3.25 4.84 13.14
N MET A 291 -2.74 4.43 14.30
CA MET A 291 -2.87 3.06 14.80
C MET A 291 -4.33 2.62 14.92
N ASN A 292 -5.16 3.48 15.51
CA ASN A 292 -6.60 3.20 15.65
C ASN A 292 -7.27 3.05 14.27
N GLU A 293 -6.94 3.93 13.31
CA GLU A 293 -7.46 3.82 11.94
C GLU A 293 -7.03 2.52 11.27
N ILE A 294 -5.76 2.11 11.38
CA ILE A 294 -5.25 0.84 10.83
C ILE A 294 -6.08 -0.35 11.37
N LEU A 295 -6.30 -0.39 12.68
CA LEU A 295 -7.03 -1.48 13.33
C LEU A 295 -8.52 -1.50 12.99
N LEU A 296 -9.13 -0.33 12.74
CA LEU A 296 -10.54 -0.22 12.37
C LEU A 296 -10.79 -0.51 10.90
N THR A 297 -9.88 -0.08 10.02
CA THR A 297 -10.12 -0.16 8.57
C THR A 297 -9.58 -1.45 7.95
N GLY A 298 -8.57 -2.05 8.54
CA GLY A 298 -7.86 -3.16 7.92
C GLY A 298 -7.19 -2.75 6.60
N ASN A 299 -6.71 -3.72 5.85
CA ASN A 299 -6.08 -3.47 4.56
C ASN A 299 -7.09 -2.90 3.56
N MET A 300 -6.84 -1.70 3.05
CA MET A 300 -7.68 -1.01 2.04
C MET A 300 -9.14 -0.78 2.48
N GLY A 301 -9.39 -0.67 3.79
CA GLY A 301 -10.73 -0.40 4.33
C GLY A 301 -11.70 -1.56 4.29
N HIS A 302 -11.23 -2.80 4.08
CA HIS A 302 -12.09 -3.98 3.98
C HIS A 302 -12.80 -4.34 5.29
N SER A 303 -12.21 -3.98 6.44
CA SER A 303 -12.75 -4.26 7.78
C SER A 303 -13.49 -3.06 8.40
N ASP A 304 -13.69 -1.97 7.67
CA ASP A 304 -14.34 -0.76 8.21
C ASP A 304 -15.86 -0.95 8.33
N GLU A 305 -16.31 -1.24 9.54
CA GLU A 305 -17.73 -1.43 9.89
C GLU A 305 -18.43 -0.12 10.33
N ARG A 306 -17.73 1.01 10.33
CA ARG A 306 -18.32 2.29 10.74
C ARG A 306 -19.49 2.70 9.84
N PRO A 307 -20.51 3.41 10.37
CA PRO A 307 -21.74 3.73 9.66
C PRO A 307 -21.56 4.89 8.65
N TRP A 308 -20.56 4.79 7.78
CA TRP A 308 -20.35 5.79 6.71
C TRP A 308 -21.44 5.74 5.64
N GLY A 309 -22.14 4.59 5.52
CA GLY A 309 -23.17 4.34 4.53
C GLY A 309 -22.75 3.31 3.48
N SER A 310 -23.66 3.06 2.53
CA SER A 310 -23.45 2.08 1.45
C SER A 310 -22.53 2.65 0.36
N LYS A 311 -21.74 1.77 -0.27
CA LYS A 311 -20.94 2.09 -1.48
C LYS A 311 -21.60 1.59 -2.78
N ARG A 312 -22.89 1.18 -2.75
CA ARG A 312 -23.57 0.53 -3.89
C ARG A 312 -23.83 1.47 -5.07
N THR A 313 -24.30 2.68 -4.83
CA THR A 313 -24.61 3.66 -5.88
C THR A 313 -23.54 4.75 -5.95
N ALA A 314 -23.48 5.50 -7.06
CA ALA A 314 -22.57 6.66 -7.21
C ALA A 314 -22.81 7.71 -6.11
N LEU A 315 -24.08 8.03 -5.82
CA LEU A 315 -24.46 8.98 -4.78
C LEU A 315 -24.06 8.47 -3.40
N SER A 316 -24.31 7.19 -3.09
CA SER A 316 -23.96 6.62 -1.78
C SER A 316 -22.44 6.54 -1.60
N ARG A 317 -21.66 6.28 -2.66
CA ARG A 317 -20.19 6.36 -2.63
C ARG A 317 -19.71 7.79 -2.36
N PHE A 318 -20.32 8.78 -2.98
CA PHE A 318 -20.00 10.19 -2.74
C PHE A 318 -20.29 10.59 -1.29
N LEU A 319 -21.46 10.24 -0.76
CA LEU A 319 -21.83 10.53 0.64
C LEU A 319 -20.92 9.80 1.64
N PHE A 320 -20.53 8.56 1.34
CA PHE A 320 -19.55 7.82 2.12
C PHE A 320 -18.22 8.58 2.18
N SER A 321 -17.69 8.96 1.00
CA SER A 321 -16.44 9.73 0.92
C SER A 321 -16.54 11.05 1.68
N LEU A 322 -17.62 11.80 1.51
CA LEU A 322 -17.82 13.08 2.19
C LEU A 322 -17.81 12.95 3.71
N LYS A 323 -18.49 11.94 4.27
CA LYS A 323 -18.45 11.70 5.73
C LYS A 323 -17.05 11.37 6.22
N ARG A 324 -16.32 10.55 5.47
CA ARG A 324 -14.92 10.23 5.78
C ARG A 324 -14.02 11.46 5.67
N ASP A 325 -14.20 12.28 4.66
CA ASP A 325 -13.46 13.52 4.48
C ASP A 325 -13.68 14.49 5.64
N LEU A 326 -14.93 14.65 6.11
CA LEU A 326 -15.27 15.45 7.29
C LEU A 326 -14.61 14.93 8.57
N TYR A 327 -14.49 13.61 8.71
CA TYR A 327 -13.78 12.98 9.83
C TYR A 327 -12.26 13.25 9.73
N MET A 328 -11.68 13.12 8.53
CA MET A 328 -10.25 13.29 8.30
C MET A 328 -9.78 14.75 8.32
N VAL A 329 -10.69 15.72 8.18
CA VAL A 329 -10.33 17.15 8.06
C VAL A 329 -9.55 17.68 9.26
N ARG A 330 -9.77 17.12 10.46
CA ARG A 330 -9.05 17.52 11.70
C ARG A 330 -7.56 17.14 11.67
N HIS A 331 -7.24 16.08 10.94
CA HIS A 331 -5.88 15.53 10.83
C HIS A 331 -5.21 15.98 9.53
N TYR A 332 -5.92 15.87 8.41
CA TYR A 332 -5.38 16.08 7.06
C TYR A 332 -6.24 17.05 6.22
N PRO A 333 -6.42 18.31 6.68
CA PRO A 333 -7.37 19.25 6.08
C PRO A 333 -7.12 19.49 4.60
N HIS A 334 -5.86 19.53 4.20
CA HIS A 334 -5.52 19.84 2.81
C HIS A 334 -5.85 18.75 1.80
N GLU A 335 -5.91 17.48 2.23
CA GLU A 335 -6.34 16.40 1.36
C GLU A 335 -7.85 16.23 1.44
N ALA A 336 -8.38 16.17 2.67
CA ALA A 336 -9.80 15.95 2.93
C ALA A 336 -10.70 17.06 2.33
N LEU A 337 -10.30 18.32 2.40
CA LEU A 337 -11.09 19.42 1.81
C LEU A 337 -11.09 19.43 0.28
N TRP A 338 -10.01 18.92 -0.36
CA TRP A 338 -9.92 18.86 -1.81
C TRP A 338 -10.51 17.58 -2.41
N GLN A 339 -10.67 16.53 -1.64
CA GLN A 339 -11.19 15.23 -2.09
C GLN A 339 -12.55 15.33 -2.77
N PRO A 340 -13.58 16.02 -2.23
CA PRO A 340 -14.90 16.15 -2.89
C PRO A 340 -14.80 16.84 -4.24
N PHE A 341 -14.02 17.93 -4.33
CA PHE A 341 -13.82 18.67 -5.59
C PHE A 341 -13.08 17.81 -6.63
N PHE A 342 -12.04 17.12 -6.22
CA PHE A 342 -11.30 16.21 -7.08
C PHE A 342 -12.23 15.10 -7.61
N SER A 343 -13.04 14.49 -6.75
CA SER A 343 -13.99 13.45 -7.12
C SER A 343 -15.04 13.95 -8.11
N LEU A 344 -15.56 15.15 -7.91
CA LEU A 344 -16.51 15.80 -8.82
C LEU A 344 -15.86 16.08 -10.19
N CYS A 345 -14.66 16.67 -10.20
CA CYS A 345 -13.93 16.94 -11.45
C CYS A 345 -13.63 15.63 -12.21
N LEU A 346 -13.24 14.57 -11.51
CA LEU A 346 -12.99 13.27 -12.11
C LEU A 346 -14.27 12.66 -12.69
N TYR A 347 -15.39 12.79 -11.99
CA TYR A 347 -16.70 12.32 -12.46
C TYR A 347 -17.13 13.05 -13.75
N ILE A 348 -17.05 14.39 -13.77
CA ILE A 348 -17.37 15.20 -14.96
C ILE A 348 -16.44 14.83 -16.12
N TRP A 349 -15.16 14.67 -15.86
CA TRP A 349 -14.19 14.26 -16.87
C TRP A 349 -14.53 12.87 -17.46
N ARG A 350 -14.89 11.89 -16.62
CA ARG A 350 -15.32 10.57 -17.10
C ARG A 350 -16.60 10.64 -17.94
N LEU A 351 -17.58 11.44 -17.51
CA LEU A 351 -18.79 11.72 -18.30
C LEU A 351 -18.45 12.26 -19.69
N SER A 352 -17.61 13.30 -19.75
CA SER A 352 -17.23 13.96 -21.02
C SER A 352 -16.48 13.03 -21.99
N LYS A 353 -15.90 11.93 -21.49
CA LYS A 353 -15.16 10.92 -22.27
C LYS A 353 -15.94 9.64 -22.54
N GLY A 354 -17.20 9.55 -22.10
CA GLY A 354 -18.01 8.33 -22.21
C GLY A 354 -17.46 7.13 -21.42
N LEU A 355 -16.70 7.40 -20.34
CA LEU A 355 -16.01 6.38 -19.54
C LEU A 355 -16.83 5.92 -18.31
N LEU A 356 -18.08 6.36 -18.18
CA LEU A 356 -19.01 5.88 -17.17
C LEU A 356 -19.76 4.66 -17.72
N ARG A 357 -19.13 3.48 -17.72
CA ARG A 357 -19.86 2.22 -17.84
C ARG A 357 -20.19 1.69 -16.44
N ASN A 358 -21.38 1.12 -16.29
CA ASN A 358 -21.80 0.50 -15.04
C ASN A 358 -20.86 -0.66 -14.71
N ARG A 359 -20.44 -0.75 -13.42
CA ARG A 359 -19.68 -1.89 -12.87
C ARG A 359 -20.55 -3.15 -12.72
N ASP A 360 -21.83 -3.06 -13.05
CA ASP A 360 -22.83 -4.11 -12.76
C ASP A 360 -23.05 -5.09 -13.93
N ASP A 361 -22.24 -5.01 -15.00
CA ASP A 361 -22.37 -5.89 -16.19
C ASP A 361 -21.29 -7.00 -16.26
N ASN A 362 -20.78 -7.49 -15.08
CA ASN A 362 -20.02 -8.76 -15.02
C ASN A 362 -20.34 -9.53 -13.75
#